data_761da5d8d12076e32d3631f83fd16819
#
_entry.id   761da5d8d12076e32d3631f83fd16819
#
_cell.length_a   1.000
_cell.length_b   1.000
_cell.length_c   1.000
_cell.angle_alpha   90.00
_cell.angle_beta   90.00
_cell.angle_gamma   90.00
#
_symmetry.space_group_name_H-M   'P 1'
#
loop_
_entity.id
_entity.type
_entity.pdbx_description
1 polymer ?
#
loop_
_entity_poly.entity_id
_entity_poly.type
_entity_poly.pdbx_seq_one_letter_code
_entity_poly.pdbx_strand_id
1 'polypeptide(L)'
;FIIQQLSHNPGHLGSSLGTVELTVALHYVFDTPNDQLVWDVGHQAYAHKILTGRRERFHTNRQFKGLAPFPSPMESEYDAFIAGHASNSISAALGITIGEEIAAKAAVGRGEKQRVVAIIGDGAMTGGLAFEGLNNTSMLKNNLLIVLNDNNMAIDPIKGGFTQYLVDLTTSERYNRWRWWGYRVARKMHLINDNNK
;
A
#
# COMPACT_ATOMS: atom_id res chain seq x y z
N PHE A 1 -11.19 -18.13 1.17
CA PHE A 1 -9.87 -18.75 1.05
C PHE A 1 -8.94 -18.33 2.20
N ILE A 2 -8.62 -17.04 2.37
CA ILE A 2 -7.69 -16.56 3.43
C ILE A 2 -8.12 -17.08 4.82
N ILE A 3 -9.38 -16.90 5.21
CA ILE A 3 -9.91 -17.36 6.50
C ILE A 3 -9.69 -18.86 6.68
N GLN A 4 -10.02 -19.66 5.67
CA GLN A 4 -9.84 -21.11 5.71
C GLN A 4 -8.36 -21.51 5.85
N GLN A 5 -7.46 -20.86 5.12
CA GLN A 5 -6.03 -21.15 5.22
C GLN A 5 -5.48 -20.79 6.59
N LEU A 6 -5.84 -19.64 7.12
CA LEU A 6 -5.33 -19.14 8.40
C LEU A 6 -5.98 -19.82 9.62
N SER A 7 -7.09 -20.54 9.45
CA SER A 7 -7.64 -21.40 10.51
C SER A 7 -6.77 -22.64 10.77
N HIS A 8 -5.96 -23.06 9.79
CA HIS A 8 -5.04 -24.21 9.91
C HIS A 8 -3.59 -23.76 10.11
N ASN A 9 -3.20 -22.67 9.47
CA ASN A 9 -1.84 -22.14 9.53
C ASN A 9 -1.90 -20.66 9.97
N PRO A 10 -1.81 -20.37 11.29
CA PRO A 10 -2.03 -19.04 11.85
C PRO A 10 -1.12 -17.96 11.24
N GLY A 11 -1.68 -16.76 11.05
CA GLY A 11 -1.00 -15.61 10.49
C GLY A 11 -1.72 -14.29 10.77
N HIS A 12 -1.43 -13.26 9.98
CA HIS A 12 -1.98 -11.92 10.13
C HIS A 12 -3.36 -11.81 9.46
N LEU A 13 -4.39 -12.40 10.09
CA LEU A 13 -5.74 -12.48 9.52
C LEU A 13 -6.38 -11.09 9.35
N GLY A 14 -6.48 -10.33 10.42
CA GLY A 14 -7.21 -9.05 10.43
C GLY A 14 -6.62 -8.04 9.44
N SER A 15 -5.31 -7.82 9.50
CA SER A 15 -4.63 -6.90 8.58
C SER A 15 -4.72 -7.32 7.11
N SER A 16 -4.67 -8.63 6.84
CA SER A 16 -4.78 -9.12 5.45
C SER A 16 -6.21 -9.11 4.93
N LEU A 17 -7.22 -9.33 5.78
CA LEU A 17 -8.63 -9.20 5.36
C LEU A 17 -8.99 -7.74 5.08
N GLY A 18 -8.49 -6.81 5.89
CA GLY A 18 -8.75 -5.37 5.72
C GLY A 18 -8.14 -4.75 4.46
N THR A 19 -7.30 -5.48 3.73
CA THR A 19 -6.65 -5.00 2.49
C THR A 19 -7.04 -5.79 1.24
N VAL A 20 -8.02 -6.68 1.30
CA VAL A 20 -8.38 -7.51 0.13
C VAL A 20 -8.87 -6.64 -1.02
N GLU A 21 -9.83 -5.77 -0.79
CA GLU A 21 -10.40 -4.89 -1.81
C GLU A 21 -9.36 -3.90 -2.34
N LEU A 22 -8.58 -3.33 -1.45
CA LEU A 22 -7.46 -2.45 -1.83
C LEU A 22 -6.46 -3.19 -2.72
N THR A 23 -6.08 -4.41 -2.37
CA THR A 23 -5.15 -5.22 -3.16
C THR A 23 -5.70 -5.54 -4.54
N VAL A 24 -6.97 -5.93 -4.63
CA VAL A 24 -7.64 -6.17 -5.92
C VAL A 24 -7.65 -4.91 -6.77
N ALA A 25 -8.00 -3.76 -6.18
CA ALA A 25 -8.00 -2.48 -6.88
C ALA A 25 -6.62 -2.07 -7.38
N LEU A 26 -5.57 -2.26 -6.57
CA LEU A 26 -4.19 -1.98 -6.98
C LEU A 26 -3.77 -2.86 -8.16
N HIS A 27 -4.02 -4.16 -8.10
CA HIS A 27 -3.71 -5.08 -9.21
C HIS A 27 -4.58 -4.87 -10.47
N TYR A 28 -5.73 -4.23 -10.32
CA TYR A 28 -6.56 -3.85 -11.47
C TYR A 28 -6.04 -2.59 -12.17
N VAL A 29 -5.50 -1.65 -11.42
CA VAL A 29 -5.08 -0.33 -11.93
C VAL A 29 -3.62 -0.30 -12.36
N PHE A 30 -2.75 -1.04 -11.67
CA PHE A 30 -1.31 -1.05 -11.88
C PHE A 30 -0.87 -2.30 -12.63
N ASP A 31 0.01 -2.12 -13.62
CA ASP A 31 0.56 -3.21 -14.44
C ASP A 31 1.75 -3.88 -13.73
N THR A 32 1.45 -4.70 -12.72
CA THR A 32 2.48 -5.45 -11.98
C THR A 32 2.97 -6.66 -12.76
N PRO A 33 4.27 -7.00 -12.77
CA PRO A 33 5.36 -6.47 -11.94
C PRO A 33 6.06 -5.21 -12.50
N ASN A 34 5.67 -4.68 -13.67
CA ASN A 34 6.27 -3.46 -14.21
C ASN A 34 6.06 -2.28 -13.26
N ASP A 35 4.83 -2.03 -12.84
CA ASP A 35 4.55 -1.15 -11.72
C ASP A 35 4.82 -1.88 -10.41
N GLN A 36 5.42 -1.22 -9.44
CA GLN A 36 5.93 -1.87 -8.23
C GLN A 36 5.12 -1.53 -6.99
N LEU A 37 4.70 -2.56 -6.25
CA LEU A 37 3.96 -2.42 -4.99
C LEU A 37 4.88 -2.73 -3.81
N VAL A 38 5.11 -1.74 -2.96
CA VAL A 38 5.94 -1.86 -1.74
C VAL A 38 5.03 -1.90 -0.52
N TRP A 39 4.95 -3.05 0.12
CA TRP A 39 4.11 -3.29 1.29
C TRP A 39 4.89 -3.01 2.57
N ASP A 40 4.43 -2.07 3.39
CA ASP A 40 5.03 -1.84 4.72
C ASP A 40 4.83 -3.06 5.62
N VAL A 41 5.90 -3.49 6.29
CA VAL A 41 5.98 -4.76 7.04
C VAL A 41 5.73 -5.99 6.15
N GLY A 42 4.69 -5.98 5.33
CA GLY A 42 4.27 -7.11 4.48
C GLY A 42 3.23 -8.03 5.12
N HIS A 43 2.82 -7.78 6.35
CA HIS A 43 1.81 -8.57 7.08
C HIS A 43 0.39 -8.46 6.48
N GLN A 44 0.14 -7.41 5.70
CA GLN A 44 -1.13 -7.16 5.01
C GLN A 44 -1.13 -7.62 3.53
N ALA A 45 -0.08 -8.32 3.08
CA ALA A 45 0.13 -8.63 1.67
C ALA A 45 -0.32 -10.06 1.26
N TYR A 46 -1.18 -10.72 2.03
CA TYR A 46 -1.60 -12.08 1.69
C TYR A 46 -2.42 -12.14 0.40
N ALA A 47 -3.34 -11.19 0.19
CA ALA A 47 -4.09 -11.10 -1.05
C ALA A 47 -3.17 -10.86 -2.26
N HIS A 48 -2.12 -10.03 -2.11
CA HIS A 48 -1.09 -9.84 -3.11
C HIS A 48 -0.39 -11.16 -3.49
N LYS A 49 0.06 -11.94 -2.52
CA LYS A 49 0.66 -13.25 -2.77
C LYS A 49 -0.28 -14.20 -3.51
N ILE A 50 -1.56 -14.21 -3.15
CA ILE A 50 -2.58 -15.07 -3.76
C ILE A 50 -2.81 -14.66 -5.22
N LEU A 51 -2.95 -13.38 -5.51
CA LEU A 51 -3.19 -12.85 -6.86
C LEU A 51 -1.96 -13.04 -7.79
N THR A 52 -0.77 -13.08 -7.22
CA THR A 52 0.50 -13.23 -7.96
C THR A 52 1.00 -14.67 -8.04
N GLY A 53 0.08 -15.63 -8.16
CA GLY A 53 0.37 -17.03 -8.49
C GLY A 53 0.74 -17.94 -7.33
N ARG A 54 0.74 -17.46 -6.07
CA ARG A 54 1.12 -18.26 -4.90
C ARG A 54 -0.06 -18.89 -4.16
N ARG A 55 -1.27 -18.85 -4.75
CA ARG A 55 -2.49 -19.37 -4.15
C ARG A 55 -2.39 -20.85 -3.75
N GLU A 56 -1.92 -21.70 -4.66
CA GLU A 56 -1.85 -23.14 -4.43
C GLU A 56 -0.84 -23.54 -3.34
N ARG A 57 0.22 -22.73 -3.20
CA ARG A 57 1.25 -22.93 -2.17
C ARG A 57 0.97 -22.15 -0.89
N PHE A 58 -0.12 -21.39 -0.81
CA PHE A 58 -0.37 -20.49 0.33
C PHE A 58 -0.52 -21.21 1.66
N HIS A 59 -0.90 -22.49 1.66
CA HIS A 59 -0.93 -23.36 2.86
C HIS A 59 0.44 -23.52 3.51
N THR A 60 1.54 -23.25 2.79
CA THR A 60 2.92 -23.30 3.32
C THR A 60 3.44 -21.96 3.81
N ASN A 61 2.61 -20.91 3.79
CA ASN A 61 3.03 -19.56 4.17
C ASN A 61 3.55 -19.56 5.63
N ARG A 62 4.73 -18.96 5.86
CA ARG A 62 5.41 -18.93 7.18
C ARG A 62 5.94 -20.29 7.67
N GLN A 63 5.93 -21.33 6.85
CA GLN A 63 6.50 -22.62 7.21
C GLN A 63 7.93 -22.76 6.69
N PHE A 64 8.70 -23.61 7.34
CA PHE A 64 10.07 -23.93 6.89
C PHE A 64 10.05 -24.51 5.48
N LYS A 65 10.87 -23.96 4.58
CA LYS A 65 10.89 -24.25 3.13
C LYS A 65 9.58 -23.98 2.39
N GLY A 66 8.63 -23.30 3.03
CA GLY A 66 7.39 -22.82 2.41
C GLY A 66 7.52 -21.38 1.91
N LEU A 67 6.37 -20.73 1.73
CA LEU A 67 6.35 -19.31 1.36
C LEU A 67 6.84 -18.44 2.51
N ALA A 68 7.61 -17.41 2.18
CA ALA A 68 8.08 -16.41 3.13
C ALA A 68 6.91 -15.71 3.84
N PRO A 69 7.09 -15.26 5.10
CA PRO A 69 6.01 -14.61 5.85
C PRO A 69 5.57 -13.27 5.22
N PHE A 70 6.49 -12.60 4.53
CA PHE A 70 6.31 -11.30 3.87
C PHE A 70 6.68 -11.39 2.39
N PRO A 71 6.32 -10.39 1.57
CA PRO A 71 6.82 -10.29 0.20
C PRO A 71 8.35 -10.35 0.14
N SER A 72 8.88 -11.04 -0.86
CA SER A 72 10.32 -11.20 -1.06
C SER A 72 10.65 -11.32 -2.54
N PRO A 73 11.52 -10.47 -3.11
CA PRO A 73 12.00 -10.60 -4.49
C PRO A 73 12.67 -11.94 -4.80
N MET A 74 13.12 -12.66 -3.78
CA MET A 74 13.65 -14.01 -3.93
C MET A 74 12.54 -15.07 -4.13
N GLU A 75 11.29 -14.72 -3.84
CA GLU A 75 10.13 -15.61 -3.96
C GLU A 75 9.32 -15.33 -5.22
N SER A 76 9.20 -14.07 -5.61
CA SER A 76 8.37 -13.65 -6.74
C SER A 76 8.85 -12.32 -7.33
N GLU A 77 8.81 -12.22 -8.66
CA GLU A 77 9.09 -10.97 -9.38
C GLU A 77 8.09 -9.84 -9.07
N TYR A 78 6.92 -10.19 -8.55
CA TYR A 78 5.91 -9.23 -8.12
C TYR A 78 6.22 -8.57 -6.78
N ASP A 79 7.19 -9.08 -6.05
CA ASP A 79 7.57 -8.58 -4.72
C ASP A 79 8.73 -7.58 -4.85
N ALA A 80 8.44 -6.30 -4.87
CA ALA A 80 9.43 -5.26 -5.12
C ALA A 80 10.45 -5.09 -3.98
N PHE A 81 10.10 -5.44 -2.74
CA PHE A 81 10.93 -5.18 -1.57
C PHE A 81 10.63 -6.14 -0.40
N ILE A 82 11.67 -6.48 0.37
CA ILE A 82 11.52 -7.21 1.64
C ILE A 82 11.45 -6.19 2.77
N ALA A 83 10.26 -5.98 3.36
CA ALA A 83 10.13 -5.06 4.48
C ALA A 83 10.41 -5.77 5.81
N GLY A 84 9.44 -6.43 6.40
CA GLY A 84 9.56 -7.06 7.71
C GLY A 84 9.58 -6.10 8.90
N HIS A 85 10.09 -4.89 8.74
CA HIS A 85 10.06 -3.79 9.71
C HIS A 85 9.05 -2.73 9.30
N ALA A 86 8.44 -2.08 10.29
CA ALA A 86 7.50 -1.01 10.06
C ALA A 86 8.17 0.30 9.63
N SER A 87 7.43 1.15 8.95
CA SER A 87 7.76 2.55 8.65
C SER A 87 8.78 2.77 7.52
N ASN A 88 9.27 1.73 6.85
CA ASN A 88 10.34 1.84 5.86
C ASN A 88 9.85 1.84 4.39
N SER A 89 8.59 1.51 4.14
CA SER A 89 8.06 1.36 2.78
C SER A 89 8.15 2.64 1.94
N ILE A 90 7.90 3.79 2.53
CA ILE A 90 7.95 5.08 1.83
C ILE A 90 9.37 5.38 1.35
N SER A 91 10.38 5.23 2.23
CA SER A 91 11.78 5.44 1.90
C SER A 91 12.28 4.43 0.86
N ALA A 92 11.88 3.16 0.99
CA ALA A 92 12.22 2.12 0.03
C ALA A 92 11.60 2.41 -1.35
N ALA A 93 10.31 2.73 -1.40
CA ALA A 93 9.60 3.07 -2.63
C ALA A 93 10.17 4.33 -3.30
N LEU A 94 10.55 5.33 -2.52
CA LEU A 94 11.23 6.53 -3.03
C LEU A 94 12.58 6.16 -3.67
N GLY A 95 13.38 5.32 -3.00
CA GLY A 95 14.64 4.82 -3.53
C GLY A 95 14.47 4.07 -4.85
N ILE A 96 13.46 3.21 -4.96
CA ILE A 96 13.12 2.50 -6.19
C ILE A 96 12.75 3.51 -7.28
N THR A 97 11.88 4.49 -6.99
CA THR A 97 11.46 5.52 -7.96
C THR A 97 12.66 6.32 -8.49
N ILE A 98 13.59 6.70 -7.62
CA ILE A 98 14.80 7.42 -8.01
C ILE A 98 15.72 6.52 -8.86
N GLY A 99 15.88 5.26 -8.47
CA GLY A 99 16.68 4.27 -9.22
C GLY A 99 16.14 4.08 -10.63
N GLU A 100 14.83 3.95 -10.80
CA GLU A 100 14.17 3.84 -12.10
C GLU A 100 14.34 5.11 -12.95
N GLU A 101 14.27 6.29 -12.34
CA GLU A 101 14.52 7.55 -13.06
C GLU A 101 15.96 7.68 -13.56
N ILE A 102 16.93 7.23 -12.76
CA ILE A 102 18.35 7.20 -13.16
C ILE A 102 18.56 6.20 -14.30
N ALA A 103 18.00 5.00 -14.17
CA ALA A 103 18.09 3.96 -15.19
C ALA A 103 17.43 4.39 -16.51
N ALA A 104 16.27 5.05 -16.43
CA ALA A 104 15.57 5.57 -17.60
C ALA A 104 16.36 6.68 -18.34
N LYS A 105 17.08 7.53 -17.61
CA LYS A 105 17.96 8.55 -18.19
C LYS A 105 19.20 7.96 -18.86
N ALA A 106 19.71 6.85 -18.33
CA ALA A 106 20.89 6.16 -18.86
C ALA A 106 20.57 5.29 -20.10
N ALA A 107 19.34 4.83 -20.25
CA ALA A 107 18.92 3.94 -21.32
C ALA A 107 18.15 4.73 -22.39
N VAL A 108 18.77 4.94 -23.55
CA VAL A 108 18.11 5.51 -24.73
C VAL A 108 17.01 4.55 -25.20
N GLY A 109 15.73 4.96 -25.12
CA GLY A 109 14.61 4.19 -25.67
C GLY A 109 13.87 3.27 -24.68
N ARG A 110 14.00 3.41 -23.37
CA ARG A 110 13.13 2.75 -22.40
C ARG A 110 11.72 3.38 -22.44
N GLY A 111 10.72 2.48 -22.41
CA GLY A 111 9.31 2.76 -22.49
C GLY A 111 8.71 3.60 -21.35
N GLU A 112 7.43 3.41 -21.07
CA GLU A 112 6.67 4.17 -20.08
C GLU A 112 7.33 4.16 -18.70
N LYS A 113 7.20 5.30 -18.00
CA LYS A 113 7.69 5.48 -16.64
C LYS A 113 6.98 4.49 -15.70
N GLN A 114 7.72 3.63 -15.05
CA GLN A 114 7.18 2.75 -14.02
C GLN A 114 6.59 3.56 -12.87
N ARG A 115 5.47 3.09 -12.34
CA ARG A 115 4.81 3.65 -11.17
C ARG A 115 5.17 2.83 -9.96
N VAL A 116 5.42 3.50 -8.84
CA VAL A 116 5.73 2.85 -7.58
C VAL A 116 4.68 3.23 -6.55
N VAL A 117 4.16 2.23 -5.84
CA VAL A 117 3.13 2.43 -4.82
C VAL A 117 3.65 1.91 -3.48
N ALA A 118 3.72 2.79 -2.48
CA ALA A 118 3.97 2.41 -1.09
C ALA A 118 2.64 2.22 -0.37
N ILE A 119 2.40 1.04 0.20
CA ILE A 119 1.20 0.73 0.98
C ILE A 119 1.61 0.64 2.45
N ILE A 120 1.13 1.56 3.27
CA ILE A 120 1.50 1.68 4.67
C ILE A 120 0.27 1.76 5.56
N GLY A 121 0.29 1.06 6.70
CA GLY A 121 -0.76 1.15 7.71
C GLY A 121 -0.56 2.33 8.65
N ASP A 122 -1.64 2.76 9.30
CA ASP A 122 -1.66 3.84 10.29
C ASP A 122 -0.68 3.60 11.44
N GLY A 123 -0.59 2.36 11.95
CA GLY A 123 0.40 2.01 12.98
C GLY A 123 1.84 2.21 12.52
N ALA A 124 2.17 1.86 11.28
CA ALA A 124 3.50 2.04 10.72
C ALA A 124 3.82 3.53 10.43
N MET A 125 2.80 4.34 10.19
CA MET A 125 2.95 5.80 10.04
C MET A 125 3.39 6.51 11.33
N THR A 126 3.33 5.88 12.49
CA THR A 126 3.80 6.49 13.75
C THR A 126 5.31 6.48 13.90
N GLY A 127 6.04 5.74 13.08
CA GLY A 127 7.50 5.68 13.12
C GLY A 127 8.18 6.88 12.45
N GLY A 128 9.28 7.35 13.03
CA GLY A 128 10.03 8.51 12.53
C GLY A 128 10.51 8.36 11.08
N LEU A 129 10.91 7.15 10.68
CA LEU A 129 11.37 6.86 9.33
C LEU A 129 10.28 7.10 8.27
N ALA A 130 9.00 6.86 8.59
CA ALA A 130 7.90 7.18 7.69
C ALA A 130 7.80 8.69 7.43
N PHE A 131 7.97 9.52 8.48
CA PHE A 131 7.99 10.98 8.35
C PHE A 131 9.21 11.48 7.57
N GLU A 132 10.36 10.89 7.78
CA GLU A 132 11.57 11.21 6.99
C GLU A 132 11.36 10.87 5.51
N GLY A 133 10.78 9.71 5.22
CA GLY A 133 10.41 9.31 3.88
C GLY A 133 9.42 10.29 3.22
N LEU A 134 8.37 10.69 3.92
CA LEU A 134 7.41 11.69 3.46
C LEU A 134 8.08 13.04 3.17
N ASN A 135 8.93 13.50 4.08
CA ASN A 135 9.64 14.76 3.91
C ASN A 135 10.54 14.75 2.67
N ASN A 136 11.30 13.68 2.47
CA ASN A 136 12.14 13.51 1.28
C ASN A 136 11.31 13.41 -0.01
N THR A 137 10.19 12.69 0.02
CA THR A 137 9.30 12.55 -1.14
C THR A 137 8.76 13.90 -1.60
N SER A 138 8.48 14.82 -0.68
CA SER A 138 7.97 16.17 -1.00
C SER A 138 8.96 17.06 -1.75
N MET A 139 10.25 16.78 -1.62
CA MET A 139 11.34 17.56 -2.25
C MET A 139 11.62 17.15 -3.70
N LEU A 140 11.08 16.03 -4.14
CA LEU A 140 11.39 15.43 -5.43
C LEU A 140 10.13 15.31 -6.30
N LYS A 141 10.28 15.63 -7.59
CA LYS A 141 9.26 15.30 -8.59
C LYS A 141 9.40 13.80 -8.93
N ASN A 142 8.47 12.99 -8.47
CA ASN A 142 8.52 11.54 -8.63
C ASN A 142 7.13 10.95 -8.98
N ASN A 143 7.10 9.68 -9.36
CA ASN A 143 5.88 8.92 -9.66
C ASN A 143 5.48 7.99 -8.50
N LEU A 144 5.82 8.32 -7.27
CA LEU A 144 5.46 7.57 -6.09
C LEU A 144 4.04 7.91 -5.65
N LEU A 145 3.21 6.89 -5.51
CA LEU A 145 1.92 6.97 -4.82
C LEU A 145 2.07 6.38 -3.42
N ILE A 146 1.62 7.10 -2.41
CA ILE A 146 1.56 6.61 -1.03
C ILE A 146 0.11 6.35 -0.69
N VAL A 147 -0.20 5.11 -0.33
CA VAL A 147 -1.52 4.65 0.11
C VAL A 147 -1.48 4.38 1.60
N LEU A 148 -2.14 5.23 2.37
CA LEU A 148 -2.35 5.04 3.80
C LEU A 148 -3.61 4.19 4.01
N ASN A 149 -3.44 2.99 4.58
CA ASN A 149 -4.52 2.14 5.04
C ASN A 149 -4.77 2.41 6.53
N ASP A 150 -5.76 3.23 6.81
CA ASP A 150 -6.10 3.65 8.17
C ASP A 150 -7.39 2.96 8.63
N ASN A 151 -7.28 2.09 9.62
CA ASN A 151 -8.39 1.43 10.29
C ASN A 151 -8.41 1.69 11.80
N ASN A 152 -7.61 2.64 12.29
CA ASN A 152 -7.42 2.99 13.70
C ASN A 152 -6.99 1.80 14.58
N MET A 153 -6.42 0.75 13.99
CA MET A 153 -6.01 -0.47 14.68
C MET A 153 -4.60 -0.87 14.28
N ALA A 154 -3.71 -0.87 15.26
CA ALA A 154 -2.48 -1.64 15.20
C ALA A 154 -2.69 -2.95 16.00
N ILE A 155 -1.70 -3.42 16.77
CA ILE A 155 -1.90 -4.48 17.77
C ILE A 155 -2.80 -3.92 18.89
N ASP A 156 -2.54 -2.67 19.30
CA ASP A 156 -3.35 -1.87 20.24
C ASP A 156 -3.89 -0.62 19.53
N PRO A 157 -4.91 0.05 20.11
CA PRO A 157 -5.39 1.33 19.61
C PRO A 157 -4.26 2.35 19.53
N ILE A 158 -4.10 2.98 18.37
CA ILE A 158 -3.02 3.94 18.13
C ILE A 158 -3.28 5.20 18.94
N LYS A 159 -2.27 5.62 19.70
CA LYS A 159 -2.27 6.90 20.42
C LYS A 159 -1.16 7.77 19.85
N GLY A 160 -1.51 8.92 19.29
CA GLY A 160 -0.51 9.85 18.76
C GLY A 160 -1.13 11.08 18.13
N GLY A 161 -0.36 12.18 18.12
CA GLY A 161 -0.80 13.46 17.58
C GLY A 161 -1.11 13.40 16.07
N PHE A 162 -0.45 12.53 15.33
CA PHE A 162 -0.70 12.37 13.89
C PHE A 162 -2.08 11.75 13.63
N THR A 163 -2.43 10.68 14.34
CA THR A 163 -3.77 10.08 14.24
C THR A 163 -4.85 11.07 14.63
N GLN A 164 -4.64 11.82 15.74
CA GLN A 164 -5.57 12.86 16.13
C GLN A 164 -5.69 13.95 15.05
N TYR A 165 -4.57 14.39 14.47
CA TYR A 165 -4.58 15.35 13.37
C TYR A 165 -5.39 14.85 12.14
N LEU A 166 -5.23 13.58 11.75
CA LEU A 166 -6.01 12.99 10.64
C LEU A 166 -7.50 12.93 10.97
N VAL A 167 -7.85 12.53 12.21
CA VAL A 167 -9.24 12.54 12.68
C VAL A 167 -9.79 13.96 12.63
N ASP A 168 -9.09 14.94 13.22
CA ASP A 168 -9.51 16.34 13.23
C ASP A 168 -9.67 16.90 11.81
N LEU A 169 -8.78 16.54 10.90
CA LEU A 169 -8.85 16.95 9.48
C LEU A 169 -10.10 16.37 8.81
N THR A 170 -10.32 15.06 8.93
CA THR A 170 -11.42 14.34 8.26
C THR A 170 -12.79 14.63 8.87
N THR A 171 -12.84 14.93 10.17
CA THR A 171 -14.08 15.29 10.89
C THR A 171 -14.35 16.79 10.91
N SER A 172 -13.39 17.63 10.48
CA SER A 172 -13.57 19.08 10.50
C SER A 172 -14.78 19.52 9.66
N GLU A 173 -15.57 20.45 10.18
CA GLU A 173 -16.70 21.01 9.47
C GLU A 173 -16.29 21.66 8.13
N ARG A 174 -15.11 22.29 8.08
CA ARG A 174 -14.57 22.91 6.87
C ARG A 174 -14.31 21.86 5.80
N TYR A 175 -13.59 20.78 6.14
CA TYR A 175 -13.32 19.67 5.22
C TYR A 175 -14.62 19.04 4.71
N ASN A 176 -15.56 18.72 5.60
CA ASN A 176 -16.84 18.11 5.22
C ASN A 176 -17.68 19.05 4.35
N ARG A 177 -17.68 20.36 4.63
CA ARG A 177 -18.36 21.36 3.81
C ARG A 177 -17.78 21.44 2.40
N TRP A 178 -16.45 21.47 2.27
CA TRP A 178 -15.76 21.46 0.98
C TRP A 178 -16.00 20.16 0.20
N ARG A 179 -15.95 19.02 0.86
CA ARG A 179 -16.25 17.71 0.28
C ARG A 179 -17.68 17.64 -0.25
N TRP A 180 -18.64 18.08 0.52
CA TRP A 180 -20.04 18.14 0.11
C TRP A 180 -20.30 19.14 -1.02
N TRP A 181 -19.61 20.26 -1.00
CA TRP A 181 -19.67 21.23 -2.10
C TRP A 181 -19.09 20.65 -3.38
N GLY A 182 -17.91 20.05 -3.34
CA GLY A 182 -17.26 19.36 -4.47
C GLY A 182 -18.15 18.25 -5.05
N TYR A 183 -18.74 17.40 -4.17
CA TYR A 183 -19.68 16.37 -4.59
C TYR A 183 -20.90 16.96 -5.33
N ARG A 184 -21.49 18.04 -4.82
CA ARG A 184 -22.62 18.73 -5.48
C ARG A 184 -22.25 19.31 -6.83
N VAL A 185 -21.06 19.91 -6.95
CA VAL A 185 -20.56 20.44 -8.22
C VAL A 185 -20.34 19.31 -9.22
N ALA A 186 -19.64 18.24 -8.83
CA ALA A 186 -19.37 17.10 -9.69
C ALA A 186 -20.68 16.41 -10.15
N ARG A 187 -21.69 16.30 -9.27
CA ARG A 187 -23.02 15.81 -9.61
C ARG A 187 -23.74 16.73 -10.60
N LYS A 188 -23.66 18.04 -10.39
CA LYS A 188 -24.27 19.05 -11.28
C LYS A 188 -23.62 19.08 -12.67
N MET A 189 -22.31 18.71 -12.74
CA MET A 189 -21.55 18.57 -13.98
C MET A 189 -21.70 17.19 -14.63
N HIS A 190 -22.57 16.31 -14.11
CA HIS A 190 -22.78 14.92 -14.57
C HIS A 190 -21.52 14.04 -14.55
N LEU A 191 -20.50 14.40 -13.76
CA LEU A 191 -19.28 13.63 -13.59
C LEU A 191 -19.45 12.42 -12.65
N ILE A 192 -20.51 12.42 -11.82
CA ILE A 192 -20.86 11.34 -10.89
C ILE A 192 -22.33 11.00 -11.09
N ASN A 193 -22.62 9.73 -11.40
CA ASN A 193 -23.97 9.20 -11.52
C ASN A 193 -24.38 8.45 -10.26
N ASP A 194 -25.64 8.53 -9.84
CA ASP A 194 -26.16 7.90 -8.61
C ASP A 194 -26.07 6.35 -8.61
N ASN A 195 -25.72 5.73 -9.75
CA ASN A 195 -25.60 4.29 -9.91
C ASN A 195 -24.22 3.71 -9.50
N ASN A 196 -23.28 4.55 -9.07
CA ASN A 196 -21.96 4.14 -8.58
C ASN A 196 -21.84 4.41 -7.06
N LYS A 197 -22.71 3.79 -6.28
CA LYS A 197 -22.55 3.67 -4.83
C LYS A 197 -21.86 2.37 -4.49
#